data_6979149576c47340eb1fbd71f0447525
#
_entry.id   6979149576c47340eb1fbd71f0447525
#
_cell.length_a   1.000
_cell.length_b   1.000
_cell.length_c   1.000
_cell.angle_alpha   90.00
_cell.angle_beta   90.00
_cell.angle_gamma   90.00
#
_symmetry.space_group_name_H-M   'P 1'
#
loop_
_entity.id
_entity.type
_entity.pdbx_description
1 polymer ?
#
loop_
_entity_poly.entity_id
_entity_poly.type
_entity_poly.pdbx_seq_one_letter_code
_entity_poly.pdbx_strand_id
1 'polypeptide(L)'
;CIPVANQPSIAHLVTHLADLGFTDIVITIGYLGDDIQKALGDGSLYGANITYVSEEVKLGTAGSVKNAQKYLEDAPFLVVGGDHMTDLNVLEFYRDHMASPAVTSIGLISIEDPREFGIAEIDANLRIRRFREKPAPGEIFSNLASTGIYVCDPMIFDYIPENTKFDFAKDLF
;
A
#
# COMPACT_ATOMS: atom_id res chain seq x y z
N CYS A 1 9.39 -6.79 -14.49
CA CYS A 1 8.02 -6.21 -14.51
C CYS A 1 7.14 -7.06 -15.41
N ILE A 2 5.90 -7.35 -14.97
CA ILE A 2 4.89 -8.06 -15.79
C ILE A 2 4.34 -7.07 -16.82
N PRO A 3 4.42 -7.36 -18.14
CA PRO A 3 3.86 -6.47 -19.15
C PRO A 3 2.34 -6.63 -19.23
N VAL A 4 1.63 -5.50 -19.22
CA VAL A 4 0.18 -5.41 -19.48
C VAL A 4 -0.01 -4.42 -20.62
N ALA A 5 -0.68 -4.81 -21.71
CA ALA A 5 -0.88 -3.96 -22.89
C ALA A 5 0.42 -3.27 -23.39
N ASN A 6 1.54 -4.02 -23.43
CA ASN A 6 2.87 -3.58 -23.86
C ASN A 6 3.57 -2.55 -22.94
N GLN A 7 3.06 -2.35 -21.73
CA GLN A 7 3.72 -1.53 -20.70
C GLN A 7 3.88 -2.33 -19.39
N PRO A 8 4.86 -2.01 -18.53
CA PRO A 8 4.94 -2.57 -17.20
C PRO A 8 3.67 -2.28 -16.39
N SER A 9 3.16 -3.24 -15.61
CA SER A 9 1.97 -3.04 -14.76
C SER A 9 2.08 -1.80 -13.87
N ILE A 10 3.26 -1.57 -13.29
CA ILE A 10 3.53 -0.41 -12.46
C ILE A 10 3.38 0.94 -13.19
N ALA A 11 3.61 0.99 -14.52
CA ALA A 11 3.43 2.21 -15.30
C ALA A 11 1.95 2.61 -15.39
N HIS A 12 1.06 1.63 -15.53
CA HIS A 12 -0.39 1.87 -15.50
C HIS A 12 -0.82 2.40 -14.13
N LEU A 13 -0.30 1.82 -13.05
CA LEU A 13 -0.60 2.28 -11.69
C LEU A 13 -0.12 3.72 -11.47
N VAL A 14 1.11 4.06 -11.86
CA VAL A 14 1.67 5.42 -11.74
C VAL A 14 0.81 6.42 -12.50
N THR A 15 0.45 6.12 -13.77
CA THR A 15 -0.43 6.98 -14.57
C THR A 15 -1.77 7.18 -13.89
N HIS A 16 -2.40 6.09 -13.44
CA HIS A 16 -3.70 6.16 -12.77
C HIS A 16 -3.66 7.04 -11.50
N LEU A 17 -2.64 6.88 -10.67
CA LEU A 17 -2.46 7.70 -9.46
C LEU A 17 -2.21 9.17 -9.81
N ALA A 18 -1.38 9.45 -10.83
CA ALA A 18 -1.11 10.81 -11.28
C ALA A 18 -2.38 11.51 -11.82
N ASP A 19 -3.20 10.81 -12.59
CA ASP A 19 -4.50 11.31 -13.08
C ASP A 19 -5.47 11.66 -11.95
N LEU A 20 -5.35 10.99 -10.80
CA LEU A 20 -6.12 11.29 -9.58
C LEU A 20 -5.51 12.40 -8.71
N GLY A 21 -4.34 12.93 -9.12
CA GLY A 21 -3.65 14.01 -8.41
C GLY A 21 -2.57 13.57 -7.41
N PHE A 22 -2.28 12.27 -7.30
CA PHE A 22 -1.14 11.75 -6.53
C PHE A 22 0.12 11.79 -7.41
N THR A 23 0.72 12.97 -7.53
CA THR A 23 1.83 13.22 -8.45
C THR A 23 3.21 12.98 -7.86
N ASP A 24 3.37 13.14 -6.55
CA ASP A 24 4.63 12.84 -5.86
C ASP A 24 4.59 11.38 -5.37
N ILE A 25 5.38 10.53 -6.02
CA ILE A 25 5.34 9.08 -5.80
C ILE A 25 6.70 8.60 -5.30
N VAL A 26 6.71 7.88 -4.19
CA VAL A 26 7.90 7.20 -3.67
C VAL A 26 7.80 5.72 -4.01
N ILE A 27 8.79 5.18 -4.70
CA ILE A 27 8.87 3.75 -5.04
C ILE A 27 10.02 3.11 -4.27
N THR A 28 9.69 2.20 -3.36
CA THR A 28 10.68 1.37 -2.70
C THR A 28 11.07 0.23 -3.62
N ILE A 29 12.37 0.07 -3.85
CA ILE A 29 12.93 -0.90 -4.78
C ILE A 29 13.98 -1.78 -4.10
N GLY A 30 13.92 -3.08 -4.40
CA GLY A 30 14.91 -4.06 -3.99
C GLY A 30 15.56 -4.70 -5.21
N TYR A 31 15.67 -6.03 -5.20
CA TYR A 31 16.19 -6.81 -6.31
C TYR A 31 15.41 -6.51 -7.60
N LEU A 32 16.12 -6.25 -8.71
CA LEU A 32 15.59 -5.78 -10.02
C LEU A 32 15.03 -4.34 -10.01
N GLY A 33 15.38 -3.52 -9.04
CA GLY A 33 14.99 -2.11 -8.99
C GLY A 33 15.44 -1.30 -10.20
N ASP A 34 16.62 -1.62 -10.77
CA ASP A 34 17.16 -0.96 -11.95
C ASP A 34 16.23 -1.07 -13.18
N ASP A 35 15.52 -2.19 -13.34
CA ASP A 35 14.58 -2.38 -14.43
C ASP A 35 13.33 -1.50 -14.25
N ILE A 36 12.89 -1.30 -13.01
CA ILE A 36 11.79 -0.39 -12.69
C ILE A 36 12.21 1.05 -12.98
N GLN A 37 13.39 1.45 -12.52
CA GLN A 37 13.94 2.80 -12.78
C GLN A 37 14.11 3.09 -14.26
N LYS A 38 14.61 2.13 -15.04
CA LYS A 38 14.74 2.27 -16.51
C LYS A 38 13.38 2.41 -17.19
N ALA A 39 12.35 1.68 -16.69
CA ALA A 39 11.04 1.69 -17.29
C ALA A 39 10.26 2.98 -17.00
N LEU A 40 10.38 3.53 -15.80
CA LEU A 40 9.58 4.68 -15.35
C LEU A 40 10.35 6.01 -15.41
N GLY A 41 11.69 5.98 -15.42
CA GLY A 41 12.51 7.19 -15.37
C GLY A 41 12.24 8.03 -14.13
N ASP A 42 12.09 9.33 -14.30
CA ASP A 42 11.74 10.28 -13.25
C ASP A 42 10.20 10.42 -13.05
N GLY A 43 9.41 9.67 -13.84
CA GLY A 43 7.95 9.69 -13.79
C GLY A 43 7.30 10.75 -14.69
N SER A 44 8.04 11.67 -15.27
CA SER A 44 7.50 12.79 -16.07
C SER A 44 6.65 12.33 -17.25
N LEU A 45 6.98 11.20 -17.88
CA LEU A 45 6.22 10.59 -18.98
C LEU A 45 4.84 10.08 -18.54
N TYR A 46 4.63 9.89 -17.24
CA TYR A 46 3.40 9.37 -16.63
C TYR A 46 2.67 10.42 -15.80
N GLY A 47 3.08 11.70 -15.89
CA GLY A 47 2.47 12.79 -15.12
C GLY A 47 2.85 12.80 -13.64
N ALA A 48 3.88 12.09 -13.24
CA ALA A 48 4.33 11.96 -11.86
C ALA A 48 5.77 12.47 -11.67
N ASN A 49 6.15 12.68 -10.41
CA ASN A 49 7.51 12.91 -9.94
C ASN A 49 7.89 11.74 -9.04
N ILE A 50 8.81 10.88 -9.50
CA ILE A 50 9.16 9.64 -8.82
C ILE A 50 10.46 9.77 -8.04
N THR A 51 10.40 9.46 -6.75
CA THR A 51 11.57 9.26 -5.89
C THR A 51 11.77 7.77 -5.62
N TYR A 52 12.98 7.27 -5.84
CA TYR A 52 13.32 5.87 -5.57
C TYR A 52 14.05 5.72 -4.25
N VAL A 53 13.64 4.72 -3.46
CA VAL A 53 14.29 4.34 -2.20
C VAL A 53 14.73 2.89 -2.29
N SER A 54 16.03 2.66 -2.31
CA SER A 54 16.60 1.31 -2.43
C SER A 54 16.67 0.60 -1.09
N GLU A 55 16.44 -0.72 -1.12
CA GLU A 55 16.60 -1.62 0.01
C GLU A 55 17.74 -2.59 -0.25
N GLU A 56 18.74 -2.64 0.62
CA GLU A 56 19.82 -3.62 0.56
C GLU A 56 19.36 -5.00 1.05
N VAL A 57 18.43 -5.03 1.97
CA VAL A 57 17.80 -6.23 2.53
C VAL A 57 16.27 -6.11 2.48
N LYS A 58 15.57 -7.24 2.38
CA LYS A 58 14.11 -7.23 2.37
C LYS A 58 13.56 -6.80 3.73
N LEU A 59 12.94 -5.62 3.77
CA LEU A 59 12.38 -5.03 4.99
C LEU A 59 10.90 -5.38 5.23
N GLY A 60 10.25 -6.12 4.32
CA GLY A 60 8.80 -6.36 4.38
C GLY A 60 8.00 -5.10 3.99
N THR A 61 6.68 -5.22 3.95
CA THR A 61 5.83 -4.15 3.39
C THR A 61 5.85 -2.87 4.23
N ALA A 62 5.73 -2.96 5.54
CA ALA A 62 5.77 -1.79 6.42
C ALA A 62 7.20 -1.29 6.66
N GLY A 63 8.19 -2.19 6.76
CA GLY A 63 9.60 -1.81 6.86
C GLY A 63 10.11 -1.07 5.65
N SER A 64 9.65 -1.42 4.43
CA SER A 64 9.94 -0.69 3.20
C SER A 64 9.40 0.74 3.25
N VAL A 65 8.17 0.91 3.74
CA VAL A 65 7.57 2.23 3.93
C VAL A 65 8.30 3.02 5.02
N LYS A 66 8.71 2.38 6.12
CA LYS A 66 9.55 3.01 7.16
C LYS A 66 10.88 3.53 6.59
N ASN A 67 11.54 2.75 5.71
CA ASN A 67 12.78 3.16 5.05
C ASN A 67 12.62 4.42 4.17
N ALA A 68 11.38 4.67 3.70
CA ALA A 68 11.03 5.86 2.93
C ALA A 68 10.51 7.03 3.78
N GLN A 69 10.48 6.93 5.11
CA GLN A 69 9.83 7.87 6.04
C GLN A 69 10.13 9.33 5.74
N LYS A 70 11.39 9.70 5.50
CA LYS A 70 11.82 11.09 5.26
C LYS A 70 11.12 11.80 4.08
N TYR A 71 10.42 11.04 3.22
CA TYR A 71 9.65 11.57 2.10
C TYR A 71 8.15 11.55 2.36
N LEU A 72 7.70 10.97 3.51
CA LEU A 72 6.31 10.66 3.81
C LEU A 72 5.84 11.25 5.15
N GLU A 73 6.65 12.05 5.84
CA GLU A 73 6.36 12.51 7.20
C GLU A 73 5.56 13.81 7.28
N ASP A 74 5.35 14.50 6.15
CA ASP A 74 4.70 15.82 6.15
C ASP A 74 3.17 15.78 6.03
N ALA A 75 2.60 14.68 5.53
CA ALA A 75 1.16 14.52 5.29
C ALA A 75 0.75 13.05 5.22
N PRO A 76 -0.54 12.72 5.42
CA PRO A 76 -1.05 11.39 5.15
C PRO A 76 -0.74 10.93 3.72
N PHE A 77 -0.45 9.65 3.56
CA PHE A 77 0.02 9.09 2.29
C PHE A 77 -0.68 7.77 1.95
N LEU A 78 -0.79 7.51 0.65
CA LEU A 78 -1.33 6.26 0.11
C LEU A 78 -0.20 5.22 0.00
N VAL A 79 -0.50 3.99 0.39
CA VAL A 79 0.36 2.81 0.19
C VAL A 79 -0.35 1.83 -0.72
N VAL A 80 0.33 1.41 -1.79
CA VAL A 80 -0.19 0.44 -2.75
C VAL A 80 0.95 -0.40 -3.32
N GLY A 81 0.71 -1.69 -3.52
CA GLY A 81 1.70 -2.57 -4.15
C GLY A 81 1.89 -2.25 -5.63
N GLY A 82 3.11 -2.24 -6.11
CA GLY A 82 3.43 -1.93 -7.51
C GLY A 82 2.92 -2.93 -8.56
N ASP A 83 2.36 -4.04 -8.12
CA ASP A 83 1.71 -5.08 -8.93
C ASP A 83 0.18 -5.03 -8.86
N HIS A 84 -0.39 -4.08 -8.12
CA HIS A 84 -1.85 -3.94 -8.00
C HIS A 84 -2.45 -3.36 -9.27
N MET A 85 -3.61 -3.93 -9.64
CA MET A 85 -4.56 -3.38 -10.58
C MET A 85 -5.88 -3.24 -9.83
N THR A 86 -6.40 -2.02 -9.71
CA THR A 86 -7.57 -1.75 -8.87
C THR A 86 -8.53 -0.78 -9.55
N ASP A 87 -9.81 -0.96 -9.31
CA ASP A 87 -10.91 -0.05 -9.63
C ASP A 87 -11.42 0.71 -8.39
N LEU A 88 -10.71 0.59 -7.26
CA LEU A 88 -11.01 1.35 -6.05
C LEU A 88 -10.97 2.85 -6.37
N ASN A 89 -11.98 3.60 -5.93
CA ASN A 89 -11.94 5.06 -5.94
C ASN A 89 -10.95 5.57 -4.88
N VAL A 90 -9.67 5.55 -5.24
CA VAL A 90 -8.54 5.87 -4.34
C VAL A 90 -8.66 7.29 -3.79
N LEU A 91 -9.17 8.23 -4.59
CA LEU A 91 -9.34 9.63 -4.17
C LEU A 91 -10.42 9.77 -3.09
N GLU A 92 -11.54 9.08 -3.24
CA GLU A 92 -12.60 9.03 -2.22
C GLU A 92 -12.09 8.34 -0.95
N PHE A 93 -11.41 7.22 -1.09
CA PHE A 93 -10.80 6.50 0.03
C PHE A 93 -9.81 7.38 0.82
N TYR A 94 -8.98 8.17 0.12
CA TYR A 94 -8.07 9.12 0.75
C TYR A 94 -8.84 10.22 1.50
N ARG A 95 -9.89 10.78 0.89
CA ARG A 95 -10.75 11.81 1.54
C ARG A 95 -11.45 11.28 2.78
N ASP A 96 -11.94 10.04 2.75
CA ASP A 96 -12.58 9.39 3.90
C ASP A 96 -11.59 9.23 5.05
N HIS A 97 -10.34 8.86 4.75
CA HIS A 97 -9.29 8.83 5.74
C HIS A 97 -9.05 10.20 6.37
N MET A 98 -8.94 11.25 5.56
CA MET A 98 -8.74 12.63 6.04
C MET A 98 -9.88 13.14 6.93
N ALA A 99 -11.09 12.62 6.78
CA ALA A 99 -12.25 12.91 7.62
C ALA A 99 -12.31 12.04 8.90
N SER A 100 -11.40 11.06 9.03
CA SER A 100 -11.36 10.09 10.12
C SER A 100 -10.25 10.43 11.13
N PRO A 101 -10.38 10.09 12.42
CA PRO A 101 -9.30 10.17 13.38
C PRO A 101 -8.37 8.93 13.36
N ALA A 102 -8.44 8.10 12.34
CA ALA A 102 -7.66 6.87 12.24
C ALA A 102 -6.22 7.14 11.82
N VAL A 103 -5.27 6.45 12.43
CA VAL A 103 -3.86 6.46 11.99
C VAL A 103 -3.69 5.70 10.66
N THR A 104 -4.53 4.71 10.40
CA THR A 104 -4.51 3.94 9.15
C THR A 104 -5.93 3.58 8.74
N SER A 105 -6.23 3.75 7.45
CA SER A 105 -7.41 3.18 6.78
C SER A 105 -6.98 2.05 5.85
N ILE A 106 -7.76 0.96 5.84
CA ILE A 106 -7.50 -0.24 5.03
C ILE A 106 -8.62 -0.41 4.02
N GLY A 107 -8.29 -0.51 2.74
CA GLY A 107 -9.25 -0.89 1.70
C GLY A 107 -9.69 -2.34 1.89
N LEU A 108 -10.99 -2.59 2.03
CA LEU A 108 -11.57 -3.91 2.21
C LEU A 108 -12.50 -4.28 1.06
N ILE A 109 -12.51 -5.56 0.70
CA ILE A 109 -13.41 -6.13 -0.30
C ILE A 109 -14.04 -7.42 0.23
N SER A 110 -15.30 -7.68 -0.13
CA SER A 110 -15.95 -8.96 0.20
C SER A 110 -15.59 -10.03 -0.82
N ILE A 111 -15.07 -11.17 -0.34
CA ILE A 111 -14.69 -12.30 -1.19
C ILE A 111 -15.22 -13.63 -0.62
N GLU A 112 -15.36 -14.65 -1.48
CA GLU A 112 -15.87 -15.97 -1.06
C GLU A 112 -14.84 -16.77 -0.27
N ASP A 113 -13.58 -16.76 -0.70
CA ASP A 113 -12.49 -17.51 -0.06
C ASP A 113 -11.37 -16.56 0.40
N PRO A 114 -11.36 -16.16 1.69
CA PRO A 114 -10.43 -15.19 2.22
C PRO A 114 -9.09 -15.78 2.72
N ARG A 115 -8.83 -17.07 2.55
CA ARG A 115 -7.68 -17.77 3.17
C ARG A 115 -6.31 -17.23 2.77
N GLU A 116 -6.19 -16.63 1.60
CA GLU A 116 -4.91 -16.08 1.11
C GLU A 116 -4.73 -14.59 1.42
N PHE A 117 -5.66 -13.99 2.17
CA PHE A 117 -5.70 -12.56 2.45
C PHE A 117 -5.72 -12.27 3.96
N GLY A 118 -5.41 -11.03 4.33
CA GLY A 118 -5.74 -10.52 5.64
C GLY A 118 -7.24 -10.27 5.74
N ILE A 119 -7.91 -10.79 6.78
CA ILE A 119 -9.34 -10.57 7.00
C ILE A 119 -9.59 -9.61 8.16
N ALA A 120 -10.63 -8.80 8.03
CA ALA A 120 -11.02 -7.83 9.04
C ALA A 120 -12.46 -8.01 9.50
N GLU A 121 -12.69 -7.81 10.79
CA GLU A 121 -14.01 -7.59 11.38
C GLU A 121 -14.16 -6.11 11.74
N ILE A 122 -15.25 -5.49 11.31
CA ILE A 122 -15.51 -4.07 11.52
C ILE A 122 -16.76 -3.87 12.36
N ASP A 123 -16.80 -2.78 13.12
CA ASP A 123 -18.02 -2.35 13.83
C ASP A 123 -18.92 -1.42 12.97
N ALA A 124 -20.03 -0.97 13.55
CA ALA A 124 -20.98 -0.07 12.89
C ALA A 124 -20.38 1.31 12.53
N ASN A 125 -19.22 1.67 13.08
CA ASN A 125 -18.49 2.90 12.78
C ASN A 125 -17.32 2.64 11.80
N LEU A 126 -17.30 1.48 11.13
CA LEU A 126 -16.24 1.02 10.22
C LEU A 126 -14.87 0.88 10.88
N ARG A 127 -14.80 0.76 12.22
CA ARG A 127 -13.54 0.53 12.92
C ARG A 127 -13.22 -0.96 12.93
N ILE A 128 -11.98 -1.30 12.57
CA ILE A 128 -11.48 -2.67 12.64
C ILE A 128 -11.38 -3.06 14.12
N ARG A 129 -12.03 -4.16 14.48
CA ARG A 129 -12.04 -4.76 15.82
C ARG A 129 -11.14 -5.97 15.90
N ARG A 130 -10.94 -6.63 14.78
CA ARG A 130 -10.09 -7.82 14.66
C ARG A 130 -9.51 -7.88 13.27
N PHE A 131 -8.24 -8.25 13.20
CA PHE A 131 -7.53 -8.49 11.93
C PHE A 131 -6.78 -9.83 12.02
N ARG A 132 -6.74 -10.59 10.95
CA ARG A 132 -5.98 -11.85 10.87
C ARG A 132 -5.43 -12.05 9.48
N GLU A 133 -4.10 -12.11 9.36
CA GLU A 133 -3.43 -12.43 8.10
C GLU A 133 -3.50 -13.92 7.83
N LYS A 134 -3.93 -14.30 6.62
CA LYS A 134 -4.00 -15.67 6.09
C LYS A 134 -4.54 -16.68 7.10
N PRO A 135 -5.82 -16.57 7.47
CA PRO A 135 -6.42 -17.41 8.51
C PRO A 135 -6.45 -18.88 8.10
N ALA A 136 -6.20 -19.78 9.06
CA ALA A 136 -6.51 -21.19 8.88
C ALA A 136 -8.04 -21.39 8.73
N PRO A 137 -8.52 -22.50 8.15
CA PRO A 137 -9.95 -22.69 7.91
C PRO A 137 -10.86 -22.49 9.13
N GLY A 138 -10.39 -22.86 10.34
CA GLY A 138 -11.12 -22.66 11.61
C GLY A 138 -10.99 -21.27 12.22
N GLU A 139 -10.20 -20.37 11.63
CA GLU A 139 -9.96 -19.01 12.11
C GLU A 139 -10.69 -17.95 11.28
N ILE A 140 -11.42 -18.36 10.23
CA ILE A 140 -12.17 -17.45 9.37
C ILE A 140 -13.38 -16.91 10.15
N PHE A 141 -13.39 -15.61 10.41
CA PHE A 141 -14.47 -14.91 11.11
C PHE A 141 -15.15 -13.83 10.26
N SER A 142 -14.60 -13.55 9.07
CA SER A 142 -15.10 -12.52 8.16
C SER A 142 -14.74 -12.88 6.73
N ASN A 143 -15.54 -12.42 5.78
CA ASN A 143 -15.26 -12.44 4.35
C ASN A 143 -14.73 -11.09 3.82
N LEU A 144 -14.52 -10.10 4.70
CA LEU A 144 -13.91 -8.82 4.35
C LEU A 144 -12.39 -8.98 4.32
N ALA A 145 -11.85 -9.01 3.12
CA ALA A 145 -10.42 -9.15 2.86
C ALA A 145 -9.74 -7.81 2.62
N SER A 146 -8.51 -7.67 3.13
CA SER A 146 -7.65 -6.52 2.84
C SER A 146 -7.24 -6.53 1.37
N THR A 147 -7.38 -5.40 0.71
CA THR A 147 -6.92 -5.19 -0.67
C THR A 147 -5.41 -4.96 -0.76
N GLY A 148 -4.72 -4.74 0.38
CA GLY A 148 -3.32 -4.30 0.38
C GLY A 148 -3.14 -2.83 0.03
N ILE A 149 -4.24 -2.06 -0.02
CA ILE A 149 -4.23 -0.61 -0.24
C ILE A 149 -4.54 0.07 1.08
N TYR A 150 -3.68 1.00 1.49
CA TYR A 150 -3.78 1.69 2.78
C TYR A 150 -3.65 3.19 2.58
N VAL A 151 -4.30 3.98 3.45
CA VAL A 151 -3.94 5.38 3.68
C VAL A 151 -3.43 5.47 5.12
N CYS A 152 -2.25 6.06 5.30
CA CYS A 152 -1.58 6.14 6.58
C CYS A 152 -1.31 7.60 6.96
N ASP A 153 -1.58 7.95 8.21
CA ASP A 153 -1.05 9.15 8.84
C ASP A 153 0.45 8.95 9.17
N PRO A 154 1.32 9.97 9.09
CA PRO A 154 2.73 9.86 9.46
C PRO A 154 3.00 9.29 10.86
N MET A 155 2.05 9.41 11.78
CA MET A 155 2.12 8.77 13.10
C MET A 155 2.31 7.26 13.04
N ILE A 156 1.99 6.61 11.91
CA ILE A 156 2.21 5.18 11.69
C ILE A 156 3.68 4.78 11.91
N PHE A 157 4.62 5.69 11.65
CA PHE A 157 6.05 5.44 11.79
C PHE A 157 6.50 5.18 13.23
N ASP A 158 5.74 5.62 14.23
CA ASP A 158 6.02 5.35 15.65
C ASP A 158 5.80 3.87 16.01
N TYR A 159 5.03 3.16 15.19
CA TYR A 159 4.69 1.74 15.39
C TYR A 159 5.57 0.79 14.57
N ILE A 160 6.40 1.30 13.66
CA ILE A 160 7.24 0.49 12.76
C ILE A 160 8.71 0.62 13.19
N PRO A 161 9.37 -0.49 13.60
CA PRO A 161 10.76 -0.46 14.00
C PRO A 161 11.69 -0.16 12.82
N GLU A 162 12.79 0.53 13.08
CA GLU A 162 13.81 0.82 12.07
C GLU A 162 14.60 -0.43 11.70
N ASN A 163 15.02 -0.50 10.44
CA ASN A 163 15.93 -1.54 9.91
C ASN A 163 15.49 -2.98 10.23
N THR A 164 14.19 -3.21 10.36
CA THR A 164 13.61 -4.49 10.72
C THR A 164 12.66 -4.97 9.64
N LYS A 165 12.67 -6.27 9.35
CA LYS A 165 11.65 -6.87 8.50
C LYS A 165 10.31 -6.82 9.21
N PHE A 166 9.37 -6.06 8.68
CA PHE A 166 8.08 -5.78 9.30
C PHE A 166 6.99 -5.62 8.24
N ASP A 167 5.92 -6.38 8.35
CA ASP A 167 4.81 -6.38 7.39
C ASP A 167 3.56 -5.71 7.98
N PHE A 168 2.82 -4.94 7.17
CA PHE A 168 1.57 -4.30 7.59
C PHE A 168 0.56 -5.31 8.14
N ALA A 169 0.24 -6.32 7.35
CA ALA A 169 -0.83 -7.25 7.68
C ALA A 169 -0.45 -8.25 8.78
N LYS A 170 0.84 -8.64 8.84
CA LYS A 170 1.31 -9.70 9.73
C LYS A 170 1.78 -9.19 11.08
N ASP A 171 2.46 -8.05 11.07
CA ASP A 171 3.19 -7.58 12.25
C ASP A 171 2.58 -6.30 12.83
N LEU A 172 1.99 -5.40 11.99
CA LEU A 172 1.45 -4.13 12.44
C LEU A 172 -0.03 -4.21 12.80
N PHE A 173 -0.87 -4.79 11.93
CA PHE A 173 -2.33 -4.87 12.13
C PHE A 173 -2.73 -6.08 12.96
#